data_eed65ac4f01ca20ec019eb0441dad1bd
#
_entry.id   eed65ac4f01ca20ec019eb0441dad1bd
#
_cell.length_a   1.000
_cell.length_b   1.000
_cell.length_c   1.000
_cell.angle_alpha   90.00
_cell.angle_beta   90.00
_cell.angle_gamma   90.00
#
_symmetry.space_group_name_H-M   'P 1'
#
loop_
_entity.id
_entity.type
_entity.pdbx_description
1 polymer ?
#
loop_
_entity_poly.entity_id
_entity_poly.type
_entity_poly.pdbx_seq_one_letter_code
_entity_poly.pdbx_strand_id
1 'polypeptide(L)'
;MTTFTRRTFVQSTLATGALAGSGLLEWAKAWAQAAPWKPEKGAQLSLLRWKYFVQSEDDAFMALLDAFTKATGVKVTVTRESFEDIPPKASVAANTNAGPDLFWGLQSLPHLFPQKCVDVTDVADYLGKKYGGWVPSAVTYGKSGSKWIDIPVCVSGNMMNYRISALKKAGLTKFPATTDEFLEYAKATKRNNTPGGMALGHATGDANCWVYWCLWAHGGNLVDKNDKVILNSPETVKALEYAKQLYDNMIPGVASWNDAFNNKVFLAGEISWTNNGISIYAAAKRDPTKKDIAEDMDHALWPVGPIGKPTEFHVCFPMLAMTYTKYPQASKALMAFLLEADNYNKWLEGSVGYLTHPLNAYDNNPVWTSDPKNTIFREAAKRTLTVGGLGSVGEKAAAALADFILVDMFANVCTGREDPKAAIKIAERQATRLYR
;
A
#
# COMPACT_ATOMS: atom_id res chain seq x y z
N MET A 1 -47.65 9.02 24.96
CA MET A 1 -46.72 9.67 24.01
C MET A 1 -45.62 10.36 24.82
N THR A 2 -44.51 9.69 25.01
CA THR A 2 -43.35 10.18 25.78
C THR A 2 -42.37 10.83 24.80
N THR A 3 -42.26 12.11 24.85
CA THR A 3 -41.33 12.93 24.04
C THR A 3 -39.87 12.65 24.44
N PHE A 4 -39.10 11.98 23.56
CA PHE A 4 -37.66 11.85 23.71
C PHE A 4 -36.99 13.22 23.47
N THR A 5 -36.37 13.79 24.49
CA THR A 5 -35.64 15.02 24.37
C THR A 5 -34.20 14.77 23.88
N ARG A 6 -33.61 15.74 23.13
CA ARG A 6 -32.23 15.72 22.63
C ARG A 6 -31.16 15.39 23.69
N ARG A 7 -31.47 15.66 24.96
CA ARG A 7 -30.57 15.38 26.10
C ARG A 7 -30.41 13.89 26.39
N THR A 8 -31.46 13.09 26.18
CA THR A 8 -31.40 11.63 26.41
C THR A 8 -30.61 10.90 25.34
N PHE A 9 -30.59 11.42 24.10
CA PHE A 9 -29.82 10.84 22.99
C PHE A 9 -28.30 11.08 23.16
N VAL A 10 -27.90 12.26 23.65
CA VAL A 10 -26.48 12.60 23.91
C VAL A 10 -25.92 11.80 25.09
N GLN A 11 -26.72 11.53 26.11
CA GLN A 11 -26.28 10.73 27.27
C GLN A 11 -26.11 9.23 26.95
N SER A 12 -26.95 8.66 26.07
CA SER A 12 -26.80 7.26 25.65
C SER A 12 -25.63 7.03 24.70
N THR A 13 -25.31 8.01 23.85
CA THR A 13 -24.15 7.90 22.93
C THR A 13 -22.81 8.09 23.67
N LEU A 14 -22.77 8.91 24.73
CA LEU A 14 -21.58 9.08 25.56
C LEU A 14 -21.31 7.86 26.46
N ALA A 15 -22.36 7.18 26.94
CA ALA A 15 -22.20 5.98 27.77
C ALA A 15 -21.68 4.76 27.00
N THR A 16 -22.11 4.58 25.74
CA THR A 16 -21.59 3.49 24.88
C THR A 16 -20.16 3.74 24.41
N GLY A 17 -19.78 4.98 24.12
CA GLY A 17 -18.40 5.36 23.77
C GLY A 17 -17.42 5.22 24.95
N ALA A 18 -17.88 5.53 26.17
CA ALA A 18 -17.06 5.41 27.39
C ALA A 18 -16.83 3.94 27.81
N LEU A 19 -17.81 3.07 27.62
CA LEU A 19 -17.67 1.61 27.91
C LEU A 19 -16.77 0.90 26.92
N ALA A 20 -16.85 1.24 25.62
CA ALA A 20 -15.94 0.69 24.61
C ALA A 20 -14.49 1.19 24.82
N GLY A 21 -14.31 2.43 25.25
CA GLY A 21 -12.99 3.01 25.57
C GLY A 21 -12.35 2.42 26.84
N SER A 22 -13.15 2.10 27.87
CA SER A 22 -12.65 1.50 29.11
C SER A 22 -12.13 0.06 28.88
N GLY A 23 -12.83 -0.75 28.09
CA GLY A 23 -12.38 -2.12 27.78
C GLY A 23 -11.05 -2.18 27.01
N LEU A 24 -10.83 -1.28 26.06
CA LEU A 24 -9.56 -1.19 25.34
C LEU A 24 -8.39 -0.80 26.25
N LEU A 25 -8.61 0.15 27.16
CA LEU A 25 -7.56 0.61 28.08
C LEU A 25 -7.19 -0.47 29.09
N GLU A 26 -8.15 -1.18 29.68
CA GLU A 26 -7.87 -2.27 30.63
C GLU A 26 -7.14 -3.43 29.95
N TRP A 27 -7.54 -3.80 28.75
CA TRP A 27 -6.82 -4.77 27.95
C TRP A 27 -5.38 -4.30 27.66
N ALA A 28 -5.19 -3.05 27.23
CA ALA A 28 -3.89 -2.47 26.92
C ALA A 28 -2.95 -2.47 28.11
N LYS A 29 -3.45 -2.17 29.33
CA LYS A 29 -2.67 -2.24 30.58
C LYS A 29 -2.25 -3.66 30.90
N ALA A 30 -3.17 -4.64 30.80
CA ALA A 30 -2.86 -6.05 31.01
C ALA A 30 -1.82 -6.54 30.03
N TRP A 31 -1.96 -6.19 28.74
CA TRP A 31 -0.98 -6.49 27.72
C TRP A 31 0.39 -5.89 28.05
N ALA A 32 0.47 -4.61 28.42
CA ALA A 32 1.73 -3.92 28.72
C ALA A 32 2.47 -4.57 29.91
N GLN A 33 1.73 -5.15 30.88
CA GLN A 33 2.30 -5.91 31.98
C GLN A 33 2.87 -7.27 31.52
N ALA A 34 2.18 -7.95 30.57
CA ALA A 34 2.54 -9.28 30.10
C ALA A 34 3.59 -9.25 28.97
N ALA A 35 3.62 -8.22 28.14
CA ALA A 35 4.49 -8.11 26.98
C ALA A 35 5.97 -8.22 27.35
N PRO A 36 6.79 -8.96 26.57
CA PRO A 36 8.21 -9.13 26.87
C PRO A 36 9.02 -7.86 26.64
N TRP A 37 8.57 -6.98 25.75
CA TRP A 37 9.25 -5.72 25.45
C TRP A 37 8.84 -4.65 26.48
N LYS A 38 9.74 -4.37 27.42
CA LYS A 38 9.50 -3.33 28.43
C LYS A 38 10.09 -2.01 27.95
N PRO A 39 9.27 -0.99 27.73
CA PRO A 39 9.75 0.31 27.29
C PRO A 39 10.80 0.88 28.25
N GLU A 40 11.76 1.58 27.70
CA GLU A 40 12.76 2.32 28.45
C GLU A 40 12.08 3.41 29.31
N LYS A 41 12.62 3.67 30.48
CA LYS A 41 12.07 4.69 31.39
C LYS A 41 12.06 6.07 30.74
N GLY A 42 10.89 6.67 30.67
CA GLY A 42 10.70 8.01 30.04
C GLY A 42 10.74 8.00 28.52
N ALA A 43 10.54 6.83 27.88
CA ALA A 43 10.55 6.71 26.44
C ALA A 43 9.52 7.65 25.76
N GLN A 44 9.98 8.30 24.71
CA GLN A 44 9.17 9.15 23.82
C GLN A 44 9.54 8.79 22.38
N LEU A 45 8.56 8.30 21.64
CA LEU A 45 8.76 7.87 20.26
C LEU A 45 8.28 8.96 19.28
N SER A 46 9.06 9.19 18.26
CA SER A 46 8.68 9.94 17.07
C SER A 46 8.47 8.99 15.90
N LEU A 47 7.30 9.07 15.28
CA LEU A 47 6.91 8.25 14.14
C LEU A 47 6.58 9.14 12.96
N LEU A 48 7.19 8.83 11.80
CA LEU A 48 6.88 9.49 10.54
C LEU A 48 6.09 8.55 9.64
N ARG A 49 4.93 9.04 9.14
CA ARG A 49 4.09 8.36 8.15
C ARG A 49 3.57 9.36 7.12
N TRP A 50 2.89 8.86 6.09
CA TRP A 50 2.21 9.71 5.12
C TRP A 50 0.87 10.25 5.66
N LYS A 51 0.37 11.30 5.03
CA LYS A 51 -1.02 11.76 5.21
C LYS A 51 -1.96 10.65 4.78
N TYR A 52 -2.96 10.38 5.60
CA TYR A 52 -3.91 9.29 5.35
C TYR A 52 -4.68 9.48 4.03
N PHE A 53 -4.97 8.38 3.38
CA PHE A 53 -5.94 8.31 2.28
C PHE A 53 -7.33 7.90 2.75
N VAL A 54 -7.42 7.23 3.90
CA VAL A 54 -8.67 6.81 4.55
C VAL A 54 -8.71 7.40 5.96
N GLN A 55 -9.59 8.38 6.21
CA GLN A 55 -9.66 9.10 7.50
C GLN A 55 -9.95 8.16 8.67
N SER A 56 -10.88 7.19 8.50
CA SER A 56 -11.25 6.27 9.57
C SER A 56 -10.12 5.29 9.94
N GLU A 57 -9.20 5.03 9.01
CA GLU A 57 -7.96 4.31 9.31
C GLU A 57 -7.06 5.13 10.26
N ASP A 58 -6.87 6.40 9.96
CA ASP A 58 -6.04 7.28 10.80
C ASP A 58 -6.68 7.50 12.19
N ASP A 59 -7.99 7.67 12.24
CA ASP A 59 -8.73 7.82 13.51
C ASP A 59 -8.54 6.56 14.40
N ALA A 60 -8.65 5.36 13.80
CA ALA A 60 -8.42 4.10 14.51
C ALA A 60 -6.96 3.95 14.97
N PHE A 61 -6.00 4.27 14.10
CA PHE A 61 -4.58 4.27 14.43
C PHE A 61 -4.26 5.20 15.60
N MET A 62 -4.76 6.45 15.58
CA MET A 62 -4.54 7.40 16.65
C MET A 62 -5.17 6.96 17.98
N ALA A 63 -6.34 6.31 17.94
CA ALA A 63 -6.96 5.73 19.13
C ALA A 63 -6.11 4.60 19.75
N LEU A 64 -5.47 3.76 18.90
CA LEU A 64 -4.53 2.75 19.37
C LEU A 64 -3.27 3.34 20.00
N LEU A 65 -2.72 4.42 19.42
CA LEU A 65 -1.56 5.12 20.01
C LEU A 65 -1.91 5.78 21.35
N ASP A 66 -3.11 6.33 21.49
CA ASP A 66 -3.58 6.85 22.78
C ASP A 66 -3.71 5.75 23.83
N ALA A 67 -4.28 4.59 23.46
CA ALA A 67 -4.38 3.44 24.35
C ALA A 67 -2.98 2.91 24.76
N PHE A 68 -2.05 2.82 23.82
CA PHE A 68 -0.66 2.42 24.07
C PHE A 68 0.00 3.40 25.05
N THR A 69 -0.13 4.70 24.81
CA THR A 69 0.43 5.75 25.70
C THR A 69 -0.12 5.65 27.11
N LYS A 70 -1.43 5.48 27.25
CA LYS A 70 -2.08 5.34 28.57
C LYS A 70 -1.70 4.07 29.29
N ALA A 71 -1.40 2.99 28.57
CA ALA A 71 -1.04 1.70 29.15
C ALA A 71 0.44 1.61 29.53
N THR A 72 1.33 2.23 28.77
CA THR A 72 2.79 2.07 28.89
C THR A 72 3.50 3.33 29.44
N GLY A 73 2.87 4.48 29.36
CA GLY A 73 3.49 5.78 29.62
C GLY A 73 4.37 6.31 28.48
N VAL A 74 4.51 5.55 27.39
CA VAL A 74 5.29 5.97 26.21
C VAL A 74 4.48 6.94 25.35
N LYS A 75 4.94 8.18 25.23
CA LYS A 75 4.35 9.14 24.32
C LYS A 75 4.79 8.87 22.89
N VAL A 76 3.84 8.79 21.94
CA VAL A 76 4.12 8.65 20.51
C VAL A 76 3.68 9.92 19.78
N THR A 77 4.64 10.60 19.14
CA THR A 77 4.37 11.78 18.32
C THR A 77 4.40 11.39 16.85
N VAL A 78 3.31 11.65 16.12
CA VAL A 78 3.18 11.29 14.70
C VAL A 78 3.37 12.54 13.83
N THR A 79 4.35 12.48 12.93
CA THR A 79 4.53 13.47 11.84
C THR A 79 3.98 12.88 10.54
N ARG A 80 3.27 13.70 9.77
CA ARG A 80 2.67 13.28 8.48
C ARG A 80 3.24 14.11 7.34
N GLU A 81 3.66 13.40 6.29
CA GLU A 81 4.24 13.99 5.08
C GLU A 81 3.46 13.57 3.83
N SER A 82 3.84 14.01 2.64
CA SER A 82 3.32 13.41 1.40
C SER A 82 3.80 11.96 1.28
N PHE A 83 3.08 11.15 0.51
CA PHE A 83 3.42 9.74 0.33
C PHE A 83 4.82 9.58 -0.29
N GLU A 84 5.12 10.44 -1.25
CA GLU A 84 6.37 10.46 -2.00
C GLU A 84 7.57 10.92 -1.16
N ASP A 85 7.35 11.69 -0.08
CA ASP A 85 8.41 12.20 0.78
C ASP A 85 8.94 11.18 1.79
N ILE A 86 8.22 10.08 2.03
CA ILE A 86 8.63 9.07 3.03
C ILE A 86 9.97 8.42 2.69
N PRO A 87 10.21 7.86 1.48
CA PRO A 87 11.47 7.21 1.17
C PRO A 87 12.70 8.14 1.26
N PRO A 88 12.69 9.35 0.67
CA PRO A 88 13.86 10.23 0.77
C PRO A 88 14.13 10.70 2.20
N LYS A 89 13.11 10.98 3.01
CA LYS A 89 13.28 11.37 4.42
C LYS A 89 13.87 10.23 5.26
N ALA A 90 13.40 9.00 5.05
CA ALA A 90 13.95 7.83 5.73
C ALA A 90 15.42 7.58 5.32
N SER A 91 15.76 7.73 4.05
CA SER A 91 17.14 7.61 3.56
C SER A 91 18.06 8.69 4.15
N VAL A 92 17.61 9.92 4.26
CA VAL A 92 18.36 10.99 4.95
C VAL A 92 18.57 10.64 6.42
N ALA A 93 17.53 10.20 7.12
CA ALA A 93 17.63 9.83 8.54
C ALA A 93 18.59 8.65 8.76
N ALA A 94 18.56 7.63 7.88
CA ALA A 94 19.49 6.50 7.91
C ALA A 94 20.94 6.95 7.72
N ASN A 95 21.20 7.85 6.78
CA ASN A 95 22.55 8.35 6.46
C ASN A 95 23.11 9.27 7.56
N THR A 96 22.26 10.13 8.13
CA THR A 96 22.67 11.08 9.17
C THR A 96 22.66 10.50 10.59
N ASN A 97 22.07 9.30 10.78
CA ASN A 97 21.78 8.69 12.07
C ASN A 97 20.96 9.64 13.00
N ALA A 98 20.02 10.39 12.41
CA ALA A 98 19.20 11.36 13.13
C ALA A 98 17.85 11.54 12.44
N GLY A 99 16.78 11.68 13.24
CA GLY A 99 15.42 11.86 12.74
C GLY A 99 14.39 11.09 13.57
N PRO A 100 13.23 10.73 12.98
CA PRO A 100 12.22 9.94 13.64
C PRO A 100 12.74 8.57 14.10
N ASP A 101 12.28 8.10 15.28
CA ASP A 101 12.61 6.78 15.81
C ASP A 101 12.05 5.66 14.94
N LEU A 102 10.82 5.88 14.43
CA LEU A 102 10.10 4.94 13.59
C LEU A 102 9.66 5.59 12.28
N PHE A 103 9.64 4.78 11.25
CA PHE A 103 8.97 5.09 10.00
C PHE A 103 7.89 4.04 9.72
N TRP A 104 6.71 4.49 9.32
CA TRP A 104 5.78 3.62 8.61
C TRP A 104 6.09 3.79 7.12
N GLY A 105 6.84 2.85 6.60
CA GLY A 105 7.48 2.90 5.29
C GLY A 105 6.61 2.36 4.16
N LEU A 106 7.22 2.31 2.99
CA LEU A 106 6.59 1.91 1.73
C LEU A 106 7.45 0.85 1.05
N GLN A 107 6.81 -0.20 0.53
CA GLN A 107 7.45 -1.25 -0.26
C GLN A 107 8.70 -1.83 0.43
N SER A 108 9.79 -1.87 -0.30
CA SER A 108 11.10 -2.38 0.14
C SER A 108 12.01 -1.31 0.78
N LEU A 109 11.43 -0.20 1.28
CA LEU A 109 12.20 0.89 1.88
C LEU A 109 13.25 0.44 2.91
N PRO A 110 12.95 -0.49 3.87
CA PRO A 110 13.96 -0.96 4.84
C PRO A 110 15.17 -1.61 4.19
N HIS A 111 15.00 -2.19 3.01
CA HIS A 111 16.08 -2.84 2.26
C HIS A 111 17.12 -1.87 1.66
N LEU A 112 16.82 -0.56 1.59
CA LEU A 112 17.81 0.45 1.20
C LEU A 112 18.92 0.63 2.24
N PHE A 113 18.63 0.30 3.50
CA PHE A 113 19.56 0.50 4.63
C PHE A 113 19.31 -0.54 5.76
N PRO A 114 19.39 -1.85 5.44
CA PRO A 114 19.00 -2.89 6.39
C PRO A 114 19.81 -2.87 7.69
N GLN A 115 21.09 -2.39 7.64
CA GLN A 115 21.97 -2.27 8.80
C GLN A 115 21.57 -1.09 9.71
N LYS A 116 20.71 -0.20 9.26
CA LYS A 116 20.17 0.94 10.01
C LYS A 116 18.82 0.65 10.65
N CYS A 117 18.27 -0.56 10.43
CA CYS A 117 17.02 -1.00 11.02
C CYS A 117 17.28 -1.81 12.28
N VAL A 118 16.49 -1.59 13.32
CA VAL A 118 16.53 -2.41 14.55
C VAL A 118 16.10 -3.83 14.20
N ASP A 119 16.83 -4.83 14.73
CA ASP A 119 16.44 -6.23 14.62
C ASP A 119 15.15 -6.47 15.44
N VAL A 120 14.07 -6.81 14.73
CA VAL A 120 12.73 -7.06 15.28
C VAL A 120 12.30 -8.52 15.13
N THR A 121 13.25 -9.43 14.97
CA THR A 121 13.01 -10.87 14.80
C THR A 121 12.18 -11.45 15.94
N ASP A 122 12.44 -11.04 17.17
CA ASP A 122 11.69 -11.46 18.37
C ASP A 122 10.21 -11.04 18.31
N VAL A 123 9.91 -9.85 17.77
CA VAL A 123 8.54 -9.37 17.56
C VAL A 123 7.85 -10.16 16.44
N ALA A 124 8.54 -10.35 15.33
CA ALA A 124 8.00 -11.08 14.19
C ALA A 124 7.74 -12.56 14.51
N ASP A 125 8.64 -13.21 15.23
CA ASP A 125 8.48 -14.60 15.67
C ASP A 125 7.32 -14.75 16.66
N TYR A 126 7.19 -13.82 17.61
CA TYR A 126 6.06 -13.80 18.55
C TYR A 126 4.72 -13.67 17.81
N LEU A 127 4.59 -12.67 16.95
CA LEU A 127 3.37 -12.43 16.20
C LEU A 127 3.06 -13.59 15.24
N GLY A 128 4.04 -14.06 14.49
CA GLY A 128 3.88 -15.19 13.58
C GLY A 128 3.41 -16.46 14.29
N LYS A 129 4.04 -16.81 15.43
CA LYS A 129 3.64 -17.97 16.24
C LYS A 129 2.22 -17.82 16.78
N LYS A 130 1.85 -16.62 17.23
CA LYS A 130 0.55 -16.35 17.86
C LYS A 130 -0.60 -16.29 16.86
N TYR A 131 -0.35 -15.80 15.65
CA TYR A 131 -1.37 -15.46 14.67
C TYR A 131 -1.32 -16.27 13.37
N GLY A 132 -0.89 -17.53 13.46
CA GLY A 132 -1.01 -18.49 12.36
C GLY A 132 0.00 -18.33 11.22
N GLY A 133 1.07 -17.58 11.47
CA GLY A 133 2.14 -17.32 10.51
C GLY A 133 1.91 -16.09 9.63
N TRP A 134 2.99 -15.61 9.05
CA TRP A 134 3.02 -14.51 8.10
C TRP A 134 2.72 -15.01 6.69
N VAL A 135 2.04 -14.19 5.88
CA VAL A 135 1.92 -14.47 4.44
C VAL A 135 3.30 -14.37 3.76
N PRO A 136 3.54 -15.09 2.64
CA PRO A 136 4.86 -15.16 2.01
C PRO A 136 5.46 -13.80 1.64
N SER A 137 4.66 -12.87 1.11
CA SER A 137 5.12 -11.53 0.76
C SER A 137 5.60 -10.74 1.98
N ALA A 138 4.92 -10.84 3.12
CA ALA A 138 5.33 -10.22 4.37
C ALA A 138 6.69 -10.75 4.86
N VAL A 139 6.91 -12.07 4.76
CA VAL A 139 8.22 -12.67 5.09
C VAL A 139 9.31 -12.12 4.18
N THR A 140 9.02 -12.02 2.88
CA THR A 140 9.99 -11.57 1.88
C THR A 140 10.38 -10.11 2.08
N TYR A 141 9.41 -9.23 2.36
CA TYR A 141 9.69 -7.82 2.63
C TYR A 141 10.30 -7.57 4.01
N GLY A 142 9.85 -8.30 5.04
CA GLY A 142 10.30 -8.08 6.42
C GLY A 142 11.73 -8.56 6.71
N LYS A 143 12.30 -9.42 5.86
CA LYS A 143 13.61 -10.05 6.14
C LYS A 143 14.74 -9.53 5.28
N SER A 144 15.90 -9.35 5.92
CA SER A 144 17.21 -9.23 5.26
C SER A 144 18.15 -10.30 5.84
N GLY A 145 18.46 -11.30 5.02
CA GLY A 145 19.14 -12.50 5.53
C GLY A 145 18.29 -13.26 6.55
N SER A 146 18.84 -13.54 7.73
CA SER A 146 18.13 -14.22 8.81
C SER A 146 17.32 -13.30 9.73
N LYS A 147 17.47 -11.98 9.61
CA LYS A 147 16.87 -11.00 10.52
C LYS A 147 15.62 -10.38 9.92
N TRP A 148 14.64 -10.09 10.79
CA TRP A 148 13.56 -9.17 10.45
C TRP A 148 14.03 -7.74 10.70
N ILE A 149 13.98 -6.93 9.66
CA ILE A 149 14.42 -5.52 9.65
C ILE A 149 13.24 -4.53 9.78
N ASP A 150 12.04 -5.06 9.70
CA ASP A 150 10.78 -4.34 9.90
C ASP A 150 9.67 -5.32 10.29
N ILE A 151 8.53 -4.76 10.69
CA ILE A 151 7.28 -5.50 10.83
C ILE A 151 6.34 -5.05 9.71
N PRO A 152 6.02 -5.92 8.74
CA PRO A 152 4.99 -5.65 7.75
C PRO A 152 3.64 -5.43 8.44
N VAL A 153 3.15 -4.19 8.42
CA VAL A 153 1.88 -3.86 9.07
C VAL A 153 0.70 -4.29 8.21
N CYS A 154 0.82 -4.11 6.91
CA CYS A 154 -0.18 -4.54 5.94
C CYS A 154 0.38 -4.53 4.51
N VAL A 155 -0.42 -5.08 3.59
CA VAL A 155 -0.29 -4.85 2.15
C VAL A 155 -1.55 -4.14 1.70
N SER A 156 -1.45 -2.93 1.15
CA SER A 156 -2.60 -2.27 0.54
C SER A 156 -2.79 -2.79 -0.89
N GLY A 157 -3.93 -3.44 -1.12
CA GLY A 157 -4.26 -3.94 -2.45
C GLY A 157 -4.40 -2.78 -3.44
N ASN A 158 -3.62 -2.79 -4.50
CA ASN A 158 -3.79 -1.89 -5.64
C ASN A 158 -4.55 -2.65 -6.72
N MET A 159 -5.80 -2.30 -6.95
CA MET A 159 -6.75 -3.00 -7.81
C MET A 159 -7.24 -2.07 -8.92
N MET A 160 -7.89 -2.62 -9.94
CA MET A 160 -8.61 -1.80 -10.91
C MET A 160 -9.89 -1.28 -10.27
N ASN A 161 -10.04 0.04 -10.24
CA ASN A 161 -11.23 0.78 -9.81
C ASN A 161 -11.95 1.26 -11.07
N TYR A 162 -13.26 1.05 -11.19
CA TYR A 162 -14.00 1.42 -12.39
C TYR A 162 -15.44 1.87 -12.10
N ARG A 163 -15.99 2.67 -13.01
CA ARG A 163 -17.40 3.09 -13.00
C ARG A 163 -18.24 2.04 -13.72
N ILE A 164 -19.24 1.49 -13.01
CA ILE A 164 -20.16 0.47 -13.54
C ILE A 164 -20.95 1.02 -14.75
N SER A 165 -21.36 2.28 -14.67
CA SER A 165 -22.06 2.95 -15.79
C SER A 165 -21.19 3.08 -17.04
N ALA A 166 -19.90 3.41 -16.87
CA ALA A 166 -18.97 3.52 -18.01
C ALA A 166 -18.66 2.14 -18.63
N LEU A 167 -18.55 1.11 -17.79
CA LEU A 167 -18.40 -0.27 -18.24
C LEU A 167 -19.58 -0.70 -19.12
N LYS A 168 -20.82 -0.46 -18.64
CA LYS A 168 -22.05 -0.75 -19.39
C LYS A 168 -22.13 0.06 -20.69
N LYS A 169 -21.75 1.35 -20.66
CA LYS A 169 -21.72 2.21 -21.85
C LYS A 169 -20.71 1.73 -22.90
N ALA A 170 -19.63 1.04 -22.46
CA ALA A 170 -18.68 0.37 -23.34
C ALA A 170 -19.17 -0.98 -23.87
N GLY A 171 -20.40 -1.42 -23.52
CA GLY A 171 -21.01 -2.67 -23.97
C GLY A 171 -20.61 -3.89 -23.16
N LEU A 172 -19.99 -3.71 -21.99
CA LEU A 172 -19.49 -4.79 -21.14
C LEU A 172 -20.38 -5.01 -19.91
N THR A 173 -20.45 -6.27 -19.47
CA THR A 173 -21.16 -6.68 -18.23
C THR A 173 -20.19 -7.06 -17.11
N LYS A 174 -18.91 -7.30 -17.43
CA LYS A 174 -17.84 -7.60 -16.49
C LYS A 174 -16.59 -6.82 -16.87
N PHE A 175 -15.77 -6.48 -15.88
CA PHE A 175 -14.48 -5.85 -16.13
C PHE A 175 -13.59 -6.80 -16.95
N PRO A 176 -12.77 -6.28 -17.86
CA PRO A 176 -11.84 -7.06 -18.68
C PRO A 176 -10.95 -7.99 -17.87
N ALA A 177 -10.83 -9.24 -18.30
CA ALA A 177 -10.02 -10.25 -17.64
C ALA A 177 -8.60 -10.35 -18.22
N THR A 178 -8.42 -9.89 -19.46
CA THR A 178 -7.13 -9.94 -20.18
C THR A 178 -6.64 -8.54 -20.57
N THR A 179 -5.35 -8.39 -20.80
CA THR A 179 -4.75 -7.12 -21.26
C THR A 179 -5.35 -6.67 -22.59
N ASP A 180 -5.64 -7.58 -23.50
CA ASP A 180 -6.25 -7.23 -24.80
C ASP A 180 -7.67 -6.68 -24.63
N GLU A 181 -8.51 -7.35 -23.84
CA GLU A 181 -9.85 -6.87 -23.50
C GLU A 181 -9.79 -5.51 -22.77
N PHE A 182 -8.81 -5.30 -21.91
CA PHE A 182 -8.64 -4.05 -21.18
C PHE A 182 -8.24 -2.89 -22.10
N LEU A 183 -7.39 -3.14 -23.09
CA LEU A 183 -7.06 -2.15 -24.10
C LEU A 183 -8.30 -1.77 -24.94
N GLU A 184 -9.12 -2.74 -25.33
CA GLU A 184 -10.37 -2.45 -26.07
C GLU A 184 -11.38 -1.68 -25.21
N TYR A 185 -11.47 -1.98 -23.91
CA TYR A 185 -12.27 -1.20 -22.97
C TYR A 185 -11.75 0.23 -22.83
N ALA A 186 -10.44 0.44 -22.73
CA ALA A 186 -9.82 1.77 -22.67
C ALA A 186 -10.14 2.59 -23.94
N LYS A 187 -10.05 1.98 -25.13
CA LYS A 187 -10.44 2.59 -26.40
C LYS A 187 -11.93 2.95 -26.43
N ALA A 188 -12.79 2.06 -25.92
CA ALA A 188 -14.23 2.30 -25.88
C ALA A 188 -14.60 3.44 -24.92
N THR A 189 -14.02 3.47 -23.72
CA THR A 189 -14.26 4.55 -22.75
C THR A 189 -13.78 5.90 -23.27
N LYS A 190 -12.63 5.96 -23.96
CA LYS A 190 -12.17 7.19 -24.61
C LYS A 190 -13.15 7.67 -25.68
N ARG A 191 -13.60 6.78 -26.59
CA ARG A 191 -14.61 7.13 -27.62
C ARG A 191 -15.93 7.63 -27.03
N ASN A 192 -16.27 7.12 -25.84
CA ASN A 192 -17.48 7.49 -25.11
C ASN A 192 -17.34 8.77 -24.27
N ASN A 193 -16.22 9.49 -24.36
CA ASN A 193 -15.85 10.65 -23.53
C ASN A 193 -15.89 10.35 -22.02
N THR A 194 -15.52 9.12 -21.64
CA THR A 194 -15.36 8.67 -20.25
C THR A 194 -14.02 7.95 -20.09
N PRO A 195 -12.89 8.60 -20.42
CA PRO A 195 -11.59 7.93 -20.37
C PRO A 195 -11.24 7.48 -18.95
N GLY A 196 -10.29 6.60 -18.84
CA GLY A 196 -9.61 6.32 -17.57
C GLY A 196 -8.29 7.05 -17.46
N GLY A 197 -7.57 6.79 -16.38
CA GLY A 197 -6.23 7.35 -16.17
C GLY A 197 -5.49 6.61 -15.06
N MET A 198 -4.22 6.30 -15.28
CA MET A 198 -3.30 5.72 -14.29
C MET A 198 -2.09 6.64 -14.15
N ALA A 199 -1.67 6.88 -12.91
CA ALA A 199 -0.53 7.76 -12.64
C ALA A 199 0.75 7.21 -13.30
N LEU A 200 1.48 8.08 -14.00
CA LEU A 200 2.77 7.76 -14.63
C LEU A 200 3.84 8.82 -14.33
N GLY A 201 3.60 9.70 -13.35
CA GLY A 201 4.63 10.48 -12.69
C GLY A 201 5.37 9.62 -11.65
N HIS A 202 6.19 10.25 -10.81
CA HIS A 202 6.89 9.56 -9.72
C HIS A 202 5.93 9.25 -8.55
N ALA A 203 4.80 8.57 -8.86
CA ALA A 203 3.86 8.05 -7.88
C ALA A 203 4.42 6.74 -7.31
N THR A 204 4.86 6.78 -6.06
CA THR A 204 5.57 5.67 -5.39
C THR A 204 4.75 4.39 -5.33
N GLY A 205 3.43 4.49 -5.12
CA GLY A 205 2.50 3.37 -5.13
C GLY A 205 1.97 3.10 -6.54
N ASP A 206 1.09 3.95 -7.02
CA ASP A 206 0.25 3.67 -8.19
C ASP A 206 1.04 3.51 -9.49
N ALA A 207 2.04 4.36 -9.76
CA ALA A 207 2.83 4.23 -10.99
C ALA A 207 3.65 2.94 -10.98
N ASN A 208 4.33 2.63 -9.87
CA ASN A 208 5.07 1.38 -9.76
C ASN A 208 4.14 0.16 -9.91
N CYS A 209 2.95 0.17 -9.28
CA CYS A 209 2.04 -0.98 -9.34
C CYS A 209 1.65 -1.35 -10.78
N TRP A 210 1.24 -0.38 -11.61
CA TRP A 210 0.82 -0.73 -12.96
C TRP A 210 1.98 -0.95 -13.93
N VAL A 211 3.11 -0.27 -13.75
CA VAL A 211 4.30 -0.43 -14.59
C VAL A 211 4.91 -1.82 -14.39
N TYR A 212 5.08 -2.25 -13.12
CA TYR A 212 5.55 -3.60 -12.81
C TYR A 212 4.56 -4.67 -13.27
N TRP A 213 3.24 -4.48 -13.01
CA TRP A 213 2.21 -5.36 -13.58
C TRP A 213 2.34 -5.50 -15.09
N CYS A 214 2.43 -4.39 -15.82
CA CYS A 214 2.48 -4.40 -17.28
C CYS A 214 3.74 -5.10 -17.80
N LEU A 215 4.91 -4.81 -17.22
CA LEU A 215 6.17 -5.46 -17.59
C LEU A 215 6.08 -6.97 -17.40
N TRP A 216 5.69 -7.42 -16.22
CA TRP A 216 5.60 -8.84 -15.89
C TRP A 216 4.50 -9.57 -16.66
N ALA A 217 3.36 -8.93 -16.89
CA ALA A 217 2.24 -9.50 -17.64
C ALA A 217 2.62 -9.87 -19.09
N HIS A 218 3.60 -9.16 -19.65
CA HIS A 218 4.14 -9.44 -20.99
C HIS A 218 5.42 -10.29 -20.95
N GLY A 219 5.86 -10.76 -19.78
CA GLY A 219 7.03 -11.61 -19.61
C GLY A 219 8.36 -10.87 -19.45
N GLY A 220 8.37 -9.53 -19.50
CA GLY A 220 9.55 -8.71 -19.22
C GLY A 220 9.92 -8.74 -17.73
N ASN A 221 11.20 -8.59 -17.42
CA ASN A 221 11.71 -8.53 -16.06
C ASN A 221 12.94 -7.62 -15.99
N LEU A 222 13.13 -6.99 -14.81
CA LEU A 222 14.32 -6.18 -14.57
C LEU A 222 15.56 -7.05 -14.46
N VAL A 223 15.47 -8.15 -13.71
CA VAL A 223 16.55 -9.10 -13.48
C VAL A 223 16.08 -10.55 -13.56
N ASP A 224 17.00 -11.47 -13.74
CA ASP A 224 16.77 -12.90 -13.62
C ASP A 224 16.88 -13.39 -12.15
N LYS A 225 16.74 -14.70 -11.93
CA LYS A 225 16.84 -15.34 -10.61
C LYS A 225 18.22 -15.22 -9.94
N ASN A 226 19.24 -14.79 -10.67
CA ASN A 226 20.61 -14.57 -10.18
C ASN A 226 20.93 -13.07 -10.07
N ASP A 227 19.90 -12.21 -10.07
CA ASP A 227 20.02 -10.75 -10.02
C ASP A 227 20.81 -10.15 -11.21
N LYS A 228 20.92 -10.86 -12.33
CA LYS A 228 21.50 -10.32 -13.56
C LYS A 228 20.44 -9.52 -14.30
N VAL A 229 20.78 -8.29 -14.70
CA VAL A 229 19.89 -7.41 -15.50
C VAL A 229 19.58 -8.06 -16.86
N ILE A 230 18.27 -8.22 -17.14
CA ILE A 230 17.72 -8.83 -18.37
C ILE A 230 16.64 -7.97 -19.01
N LEU A 231 16.60 -6.66 -18.65
CA LEU A 231 15.56 -5.75 -19.08
C LEU A 231 15.46 -5.61 -20.61
N ASN A 232 16.58 -5.76 -21.31
CA ASN A 232 16.67 -5.64 -22.77
C ASN A 232 16.19 -6.94 -23.42
N SER A 233 14.88 -7.09 -23.56
CA SER A 233 14.23 -8.26 -24.12
C SER A 233 13.08 -7.91 -25.06
N PRO A 234 12.69 -8.80 -26.00
CA PRO A 234 11.50 -8.62 -26.82
C PRO A 234 10.21 -8.47 -26.01
N GLU A 235 10.12 -9.12 -24.87
CA GLU A 235 9.00 -9.06 -23.92
C GLU A 235 8.86 -7.66 -23.33
N THR A 236 9.97 -7.02 -22.96
CA THR A 236 9.97 -5.62 -22.48
C THR A 236 9.52 -4.66 -23.58
N VAL A 237 9.93 -4.87 -24.83
CA VAL A 237 9.45 -4.05 -25.97
C VAL A 237 7.95 -4.18 -26.10
N LYS A 238 7.39 -5.41 -26.08
CA LYS A 238 5.93 -5.65 -26.14
C LYS A 238 5.17 -4.97 -25.00
N ALA A 239 5.71 -5.02 -23.77
CA ALA A 239 5.14 -4.34 -22.62
C ALA A 239 5.06 -2.81 -22.82
N LEU A 240 6.11 -2.21 -23.35
CA LEU A 240 6.17 -0.78 -23.63
C LEU A 240 5.22 -0.37 -24.77
N GLU A 241 5.13 -1.16 -25.83
CA GLU A 241 4.20 -0.95 -26.94
C GLU A 241 2.74 -1.05 -26.48
N TYR A 242 2.42 -2.02 -25.61
CA TYR A 242 1.11 -2.15 -24.99
C TYR A 242 0.81 -0.93 -24.09
N ALA A 243 1.73 -0.56 -23.23
CA ALA A 243 1.58 0.58 -22.33
C ALA A 243 1.37 1.89 -23.11
N LYS A 244 2.07 2.09 -24.23
CA LYS A 244 1.88 3.24 -25.10
C LYS A 244 0.45 3.29 -25.67
N GLN A 245 -0.06 2.17 -26.17
CA GLN A 245 -1.43 2.10 -26.68
C GLN A 245 -2.45 2.38 -25.56
N LEU A 246 -2.22 1.84 -24.35
CA LEU A 246 -3.09 2.09 -23.20
C LEU A 246 -3.06 3.57 -22.80
N TYR A 247 -1.88 4.17 -22.68
CA TYR A 247 -1.66 5.59 -22.39
C TYR A 247 -2.35 6.52 -23.37
N ASP A 248 -2.28 6.21 -24.66
CA ASP A 248 -2.94 7.00 -25.72
C ASP A 248 -4.47 7.00 -25.59
N ASN A 249 -5.03 6.10 -24.77
CA ASN A 249 -6.45 6.01 -24.50
C ASN A 249 -6.85 6.51 -23.09
N MET A 250 -5.89 7.03 -22.32
CA MET A 250 -6.14 7.70 -21.04
C MET A 250 -6.48 9.19 -21.23
N ILE A 251 -6.93 9.80 -20.12
CA ILE A 251 -7.07 11.25 -20.03
C ILE A 251 -5.68 11.91 -20.13
N PRO A 252 -5.54 13.08 -20.76
CA PRO A 252 -4.27 13.79 -20.82
C PRO A 252 -3.73 14.15 -19.43
N GLY A 253 -2.40 14.20 -19.29
CA GLY A 253 -1.72 14.68 -18.09
C GLY A 253 -1.32 13.60 -17.08
N VAL A 254 -1.68 12.33 -17.28
CA VAL A 254 -1.37 11.23 -16.34
C VAL A 254 0.14 11.06 -16.10
N ALA A 255 1.00 11.51 -17.02
CA ALA A 255 2.46 11.46 -16.86
C ALA A 255 3.00 12.39 -15.75
N SER A 256 2.18 13.28 -15.20
CA SER A 256 2.53 14.15 -14.08
C SER A 256 1.78 13.82 -12.79
N TRP A 257 0.93 12.78 -12.78
CA TRP A 257 0.13 12.43 -11.62
C TRP A 257 0.98 11.73 -10.55
N ASN A 258 0.72 12.08 -9.29
CA ASN A 258 1.18 11.38 -8.11
C ASN A 258 0.07 10.49 -7.49
N ASP A 259 0.36 9.82 -6.37
CA ASP A 259 -0.55 8.88 -5.71
C ASP A 259 -1.87 9.48 -5.19
N ALA A 260 -1.97 10.80 -5.08
CA ALA A 260 -3.20 11.47 -4.64
C ALA A 260 -4.06 11.98 -5.81
N PHE A 261 -3.49 12.07 -7.02
CA PHE A 261 -4.15 12.79 -8.11
C PHE A 261 -5.29 11.97 -8.76
N ASN A 262 -5.09 10.67 -8.98
CA ASN A 262 -6.12 9.77 -9.50
C ASN A 262 -7.37 9.72 -8.59
N ASN A 263 -7.18 9.76 -7.25
CA ASN A 263 -8.28 9.86 -6.29
C ASN A 263 -9.14 11.11 -6.56
N LYS A 264 -8.48 12.27 -6.72
CA LYS A 264 -9.15 13.54 -6.98
C LYS A 264 -9.96 13.49 -8.27
N VAL A 265 -9.35 13.03 -9.35
CA VAL A 265 -9.93 13.02 -10.70
C VAL A 265 -11.08 12.01 -10.80
N PHE A 266 -10.93 10.83 -10.15
CA PHE A 266 -12.02 9.84 -10.09
C PHE A 266 -13.21 10.37 -9.28
N LEU A 267 -12.96 10.95 -8.09
CA LEU A 267 -14.00 11.55 -7.25
C LEU A 267 -14.63 12.81 -7.85
N ALA A 268 -13.95 13.46 -8.79
CA ALA A 268 -14.53 14.53 -9.61
C ALA A 268 -15.40 14.01 -10.78
N GLY A 269 -15.37 12.69 -11.05
CA GLY A 269 -16.09 12.07 -12.15
C GLY A 269 -15.45 12.27 -13.53
N GLU A 270 -14.20 12.72 -13.58
CA GLU A 270 -13.48 13.02 -14.82
C GLU A 270 -12.90 11.76 -15.47
N ILE A 271 -12.67 10.70 -14.70
CA ILE A 271 -12.21 9.40 -15.19
C ILE A 271 -13.15 8.28 -14.78
N SER A 272 -13.21 7.24 -15.59
CA SER A 272 -14.06 6.08 -15.38
C SER A 272 -13.34 4.83 -14.91
N TRP A 273 -12.04 4.79 -14.97
CA TRP A 273 -11.21 3.70 -14.44
C TRP A 273 -9.80 4.19 -14.09
N THR A 274 -9.22 3.58 -13.08
CA THR A 274 -7.84 3.80 -12.62
C THR A 274 -7.37 2.58 -11.83
N ASN A 275 -6.07 2.46 -11.59
CA ASN A 275 -5.57 1.57 -10.55
C ASN A 275 -5.45 2.34 -9.24
N ASN A 276 -5.88 1.73 -8.14
CA ASN A 276 -5.77 2.32 -6.79
C ASN A 276 -6.10 1.28 -5.71
N GLY A 277 -5.84 1.64 -4.46
CA GLY A 277 -6.42 0.96 -3.31
C GLY A 277 -7.92 1.26 -3.14
N ILE A 278 -8.46 0.85 -1.99
CA ILE A 278 -9.87 1.10 -1.62
C ILE A 278 -10.17 2.57 -1.31
N SER A 279 -9.15 3.42 -1.24
CA SER A 279 -9.24 4.80 -0.72
C SER A 279 -10.27 5.66 -1.46
N ILE A 280 -10.41 5.49 -2.77
CA ILE A 280 -11.43 6.21 -3.56
C ILE A 280 -12.83 5.81 -3.09
N TYR A 281 -13.10 4.52 -2.95
CA TYR A 281 -14.39 4.02 -2.48
C TYR A 281 -14.68 4.44 -1.04
N ALA A 282 -13.71 4.31 -0.15
CA ALA A 282 -13.84 4.72 1.25
C ALA A 282 -14.16 6.22 1.37
N ALA A 283 -13.50 7.06 0.58
CA ALA A 283 -13.77 8.50 0.54
C ALA A 283 -15.15 8.81 -0.02
N ALA A 284 -15.54 8.18 -1.14
CA ALA A 284 -16.86 8.36 -1.75
C ALA A 284 -18.00 7.90 -0.84
N LYS A 285 -17.83 6.77 -0.16
CA LYS A 285 -18.84 6.21 0.76
C LYS A 285 -19.06 7.11 1.99
N ARG A 286 -18.02 7.81 2.44
CA ARG A 286 -18.07 8.71 3.60
C ARG A 286 -18.67 10.08 3.29
N ASP A 287 -18.49 10.57 2.07
CA ASP A 287 -18.97 11.88 1.63
C ASP A 287 -20.38 11.78 1.02
N PRO A 288 -21.42 12.30 1.68
CA PRO A 288 -22.80 12.27 1.15
C PRO A 288 -22.94 12.88 -0.23
N THR A 289 -22.04 13.82 -0.61
CA THR A 289 -22.05 14.47 -1.93
C THR A 289 -21.46 13.60 -3.04
N LYS A 290 -20.84 12.45 -2.68
CA LYS A 290 -20.22 11.48 -3.60
C LYS A 290 -20.90 10.12 -3.56
N LYS A 291 -22.11 10.04 -3.01
CA LYS A 291 -22.88 8.79 -2.91
C LYS A 291 -23.08 8.12 -4.25
N ASP A 292 -23.39 8.89 -5.29
CA ASP A 292 -23.53 8.42 -6.66
C ASP A 292 -22.26 7.76 -7.20
N ILE A 293 -21.07 8.27 -6.84
CA ILE A 293 -19.80 7.67 -7.20
C ILE A 293 -19.60 6.35 -6.43
N ALA A 294 -19.85 6.34 -5.12
CA ALA A 294 -19.73 5.13 -4.29
C ALA A 294 -20.65 4.00 -4.79
N GLU A 295 -21.86 4.32 -5.25
CA GLU A 295 -22.81 3.35 -5.79
C GLU A 295 -22.40 2.86 -7.18
N ASP A 296 -21.91 3.75 -8.04
CA ASP A 296 -21.54 3.47 -9.43
C ASP A 296 -20.10 2.95 -9.61
N MET A 297 -19.33 2.77 -8.57
CA MET A 297 -17.99 2.18 -8.70
C MET A 297 -17.91 0.77 -8.18
N ASP A 298 -16.96 0.01 -8.72
CA ASP A 298 -16.57 -1.31 -8.23
C ASP A 298 -15.09 -1.57 -8.48
N HIS A 299 -14.62 -2.71 -8.03
CA HIS A 299 -13.22 -3.11 -8.11
C HIS A 299 -13.06 -4.41 -8.90
N ALA A 300 -11.94 -4.55 -9.57
CA ALA A 300 -11.58 -5.76 -10.30
C ALA A 300 -10.11 -6.12 -10.10
N LEU A 301 -9.78 -7.39 -10.28
CA LEU A 301 -8.40 -7.85 -10.35
C LEU A 301 -7.72 -7.26 -11.59
N TRP A 302 -6.41 -7.20 -11.56
CA TRP A 302 -5.62 -6.81 -12.70
C TRP A 302 -5.84 -7.79 -13.88
N PRO A 303 -5.96 -7.27 -15.11
CA PRO A 303 -6.05 -8.12 -16.30
C PRO A 303 -4.82 -9.03 -16.45
N VAL A 304 -5.04 -10.26 -16.86
CA VAL A 304 -3.97 -11.23 -17.12
C VAL A 304 -3.37 -10.97 -18.49
N GLY A 305 -2.06 -10.87 -18.56
CA GLY A 305 -1.34 -10.67 -19.82
C GLY A 305 -1.01 -11.95 -20.57
N PRO A 306 -0.24 -11.85 -21.67
CA PRO A 306 0.13 -12.97 -22.54
C PRO A 306 0.80 -14.15 -21.85
N ILE A 307 1.43 -13.95 -20.67
CA ILE A 307 2.02 -15.05 -19.91
C ILE A 307 1.00 -15.98 -19.23
N GLY A 308 -0.29 -15.64 -19.28
CA GLY A 308 -1.40 -16.49 -18.84
C GLY A 308 -1.54 -16.66 -17.32
N LYS A 309 -0.91 -15.80 -16.51
CA LYS A 309 -0.98 -15.84 -15.03
C LYS A 309 -1.05 -14.45 -14.43
N PRO A 310 -1.62 -14.28 -13.21
CA PRO A 310 -1.62 -13.01 -12.52
C PRO A 310 -0.20 -12.50 -12.21
N THR A 311 -0.02 -11.18 -12.33
CA THR A 311 1.27 -10.49 -12.08
C THR A 311 1.05 -9.24 -11.24
N GLU A 312 0.19 -9.33 -10.24
CA GLU A 312 -0.19 -8.19 -9.40
C GLU A 312 0.98 -7.70 -8.55
N PHE A 313 1.12 -6.40 -8.46
CA PHE A 313 2.06 -5.72 -7.56
C PHE A 313 1.29 -4.76 -6.67
N HIS A 314 1.34 -5.00 -5.35
CA HIS A 314 0.61 -4.23 -4.34
C HIS A 314 1.58 -3.52 -3.40
N VAL A 315 1.08 -2.52 -2.67
CA VAL A 315 1.93 -1.69 -1.81
C VAL A 315 2.08 -2.32 -0.44
N CYS A 316 3.27 -2.82 -0.11
CA CYS A 316 3.61 -3.24 1.24
C CYS A 316 3.89 -2.02 2.13
N PHE A 317 3.41 -2.05 3.38
CA PHE A 317 3.64 -1.02 4.38
C PHE A 317 4.39 -1.58 5.59
N PRO A 318 5.73 -1.54 5.58
CA PRO A 318 6.56 -1.94 6.70
C PRO A 318 6.61 -0.85 7.78
N MET A 319 6.64 -1.24 9.05
CA MET A 319 7.02 -0.37 10.15
C MET A 319 8.43 -0.74 10.60
N LEU A 320 9.35 0.20 10.48
CA LEU A 320 10.75 0.02 10.86
C LEU A 320 11.14 0.99 11.97
N ALA A 321 12.03 0.54 12.86
CA ALA A 321 12.67 1.37 13.87
C ALA A 321 14.14 1.56 13.49
N MET A 322 14.65 2.78 13.67
CA MET A 322 16.01 3.13 13.29
C MET A 322 17.00 2.78 14.41
N THR A 323 18.18 2.27 14.06
CA THR A 323 19.20 1.87 15.07
C THR A 323 19.72 3.03 15.93
N TYR A 324 19.54 4.28 15.50
CA TYR A 324 19.90 5.46 16.31
C TYR A 324 18.86 5.80 17.40
N THR A 325 17.70 5.12 17.42
CA THR A 325 16.70 5.35 18.47
C THR A 325 17.26 5.01 19.84
N LYS A 326 16.92 5.83 20.83
CA LYS A 326 17.24 5.56 22.24
C LYS A 326 16.25 4.58 22.89
N TYR A 327 15.20 4.20 22.18
CA TYR A 327 14.04 3.48 22.71
C TYR A 327 13.67 2.24 21.87
N PRO A 328 14.63 1.29 21.64
CA PRO A 328 14.37 0.11 20.82
C PRO A 328 13.31 -0.82 21.45
N GLN A 329 13.23 -0.93 22.78
CA GLN A 329 12.20 -1.75 23.42
C GLN A 329 10.82 -1.12 23.32
N ALA A 330 10.70 0.20 23.47
CA ALA A 330 9.44 0.91 23.26
C ALA A 330 8.98 0.80 21.82
N SER A 331 9.89 0.85 20.84
CA SER A 331 9.60 0.66 19.42
C SER A 331 9.07 -0.75 19.13
N LYS A 332 9.73 -1.79 19.65
CA LYS A 332 9.27 -3.18 19.54
C LYS A 332 7.92 -3.40 20.22
N ALA A 333 7.71 -2.83 21.41
CA ALA A 333 6.44 -2.89 22.11
C ALA A 333 5.31 -2.27 21.29
N LEU A 334 5.54 -1.11 20.68
CA LEU A 334 4.53 -0.47 19.83
C LEU A 334 4.17 -1.32 18.61
N MET A 335 5.17 -1.86 17.90
CA MET A 335 4.94 -2.73 16.74
C MET A 335 4.11 -3.97 17.11
N ALA A 336 4.46 -4.64 18.23
CA ALA A 336 3.72 -5.79 18.70
C ALA A 336 2.29 -5.41 19.11
N PHE A 337 2.11 -4.32 19.87
CA PHE A 337 0.82 -3.83 20.34
C PHE A 337 -0.16 -3.57 19.19
N LEU A 338 0.30 -2.94 18.13
CA LEU A 338 -0.54 -2.59 16.98
C LEU A 338 -1.09 -3.84 16.27
N LEU A 339 -0.33 -4.93 16.21
CA LEU A 339 -0.72 -6.16 15.52
C LEU A 339 -1.35 -7.22 16.44
N GLU A 340 -1.58 -6.91 17.70
CA GLU A 340 -2.41 -7.76 18.58
C GLU A 340 -3.86 -7.81 18.12
N ALA A 341 -4.52 -8.96 18.22
CA ALA A 341 -5.85 -9.19 17.65
C ALA A 341 -6.90 -8.18 18.14
N ASP A 342 -6.88 -7.83 19.44
CA ASP A 342 -7.84 -6.87 20.02
C ASP A 342 -7.69 -5.45 19.43
N ASN A 343 -6.52 -5.13 18.91
CA ASN A 343 -6.18 -3.86 18.27
C ASN A 343 -6.32 -3.96 16.75
N TYR A 344 -5.66 -4.95 16.17
CA TYR A 344 -5.54 -5.04 14.71
C TYR A 344 -6.88 -5.28 14.03
N ASN A 345 -7.78 -6.08 14.61
CA ASN A 345 -9.13 -6.26 14.07
C ASN A 345 -9.91 -4.95 14.00
N LYS A 346 -9.84 -4.11 15.05
CA LYS A 346 -10.48 -2.79 15.07
C LYS A 346 -9.86 -1.85 14.04
N TRP A 347 -8.56 -1.93 13.85
CA TRP A 347 -7.86 -1.13 12.86
C TRP A 347 -8.21 -1.56 11.43
N LEU A 348 -8.30 -2.87 11.17
CA LEU A 348 -8.78 -3.41 9.89
C LEU A 348 -10.20 -2.91 9.56
N GLU A 349 -11.12 -2.97 10.52
CA GLU A 349 -12.49 -2.46 10.35
C GLU A 349 -12.49 -0.96 10.07
N GLY A 350 -11.73 -0.17 10.83
CA GLY A 350 -11.54 1.26 10.61
C GLY A 350 -10.91 1.59 9.27
N SER A 351 -10.06 0.71 8.75
CA SER A 351 -9.39 0.89 7.46
C SER A 351 -10.30 0.65 6.24
N VAL A 352 -11.49 0.06 6.46
CA VAL A 352 -12.48 -0.23 5.40
C VAL A 352 -11.89 -1.08 4.27
N GLY A 353 -10.88 -1.92 4.56
CA GLY A 353 -10.17 -2.74 3.58
C GLY A 353 -8.92 -2.11 2.97
N TYR A 354 -8.53 -0.89 3.39
CA TYR A 354 -7.27 -0.27 2.97
C TYR A 354 -6.04 -1.04 3.43
N LEU A 355 -6.11 -1.63 4.62
CA LEU A 355 -5.09 -2.50 5.16
C LEU A 355 -5.47 -3.96 4.86
N THR A 356 -4.70 -4.67 4.03
CA THR A 356 -4.81 -6.13 3.95
C THR A 356 -3.79 -6.74 4.90
N HIS A 357 -4.31 -7.63 5.76
CA HIS A 357 -3.54 -8.21 6.86
C HIS A 357 -2.35 -9.06 6.37
N PRO A 358 -1.20 -9.00 7.08
CA PRO A 358 -0.02 -9.78 6.75
C PRO A 358 0.06 -11.11 7.52
N LEU A 359 -0.86 -11.35 8.48
CA LEU A 359 -0.92 -12.54 9.34
C LEU A 359 -2.20 -13.33 9.07
N ASN A 360 -2.08 -14.66 8.96
CA ASN A 360 -3.17 -15.54 8.51
C ASN A 360 -4.40 -15.55 9.44
N ALA A 361 -4.26 -15.25 10.74
CA ALA A 361 -5.38 -15.23 11.68
C ALA A 361 -6.46 -14.18 11.36
N TYR A 362 -6.15 -13.17 10.55
CA TYR A 362 -7.06 -12.06 10.25
C TYR A 362 -7.87 -12.24 8.96
N ASP A 363 -7.78 -13.40 8.31
CA ASP A 363 -8.54 -13.75 7.10
C ASP A 363 -10.06 -13.60 7.28
N ASN A 364 -10.57 -13.85 8.49
CA ASN A 364 -11.99 -13.87 8.79
C ASN A 364 -12.52 -12.55 9.39
N ASN A 365 -11.74 -11.45 9.32
CA ASN A 365 -12.23 -10.17 9.84
C ASN A 365 -13.48 -9.73 9.05
N PRO A 366 -14.54 -9.22 9.74
CA PRO A 366 -15.78 -8.79 9.10
C PRO A 366 -15.63 -7.74 8.00
N VAL A 367 -14.56 -6.96 7.98
CA VAL A 367 -14.30 -5.96 6.93
C VAL A 367 -14.32 -6.56 5.52
N TRP A 368 -13.97 -7.85 5.39
CA TRP A 368 -13.93 -8.56 4.11
C TRP A 368 -15.28 -9.04 3.59
N THR A 369 -16.28 -9.13 4.45
CA THR A 369 -17.60 -9.71 4.11
C THR A 369 -18.76 -8.76 4.36
N SER A 370 -18.59 -7.73 5.18
CA SER A 370 -19.62 -6.73 5.48
C SER A 370 -19.99 -5.85 4.29
N ASP A 371 -19.07 -5.69 3.35
CA ASP A 371 -19.26 -4.96 2.09
C ASP A 371 -18.64 -5.78 0.94
N PRO A 372 -19.44 -6.25 -0.04
CA PRO A 372 -18.93 -7.04 -1.16
C PRO A 372 -17.80 -6.37 -1.95
N LYS A 373 -17.79 -5.03 -1.99
CA LYS A 373 -16.74 -4.26 -2.67
C LYS A 373 -15.38 -4.32 -1.98
N ASN A 374 -15.33 -4.73 -0.69
CA ASN A 374 -14.09 -4.91 0.05
C ASN A 374 -13.48 -6.32 -0.15
N THR A 375 -14.29 -7.31 -0.53
CA THR A 375 -13.88 -8.73 -0.54
C THR A 375 -12.65 -8.98 -1.40
N ILE A 376 -12.52 -8.29 -2.52
CA ILE A 376 -11.41 -8.47 -3.46
C ILE A 376 -10.04 -8.13 -2.86
N PHE A 377 -10.01 -7.22 -1.87
CA PHE A 377 -8.78 -6.77 -1.23
C PHE A 377 -8.23 -7.76 -0.19
N ARG A 378 -9.05 -8.70 0.30
CA ARG A 378 -8.65 -9.68 1.32
C ARG A 378 -7.41 -10.47 0.96
N GLU A 379 -7.29 -10.86 -0.30
CA GLU A 379 -6.20 -11.72 -0.77
C GLU A 379 -4.99 -10.94 -1.32
N ALA A 380 -4.99 -9.59 -1.27
CA ALA A 380 -3.93 -8.78 -1.87
C ALA A 380 -2.53 -9.15 -1.35
N ALA A 381 -2.38 -9.35 -0.03
CA ALA A 381 -1.11 -9.72 0.57
C ALA A 381 -0.58 -11.10 0.10
N LYS A 382 -1.48 -12.02 -0.26
CA LYS A 382 -1.13 -13.36 -0.75
C LYS A 382 -0.87 -13.38 -2.27
N ARG A 383 -1.44 -12.43 -3.01
CA ARG A 383 -1.39 -12.37 -4.49
C ARG A 383 -0.25 -11.51 -5.02
N THR A 384 0.26 -10.58 -4.22
CA THR A 384 1.32 -9.65 -4.67
C THR A 384 2.60 -10.39 -5.03
N LEU A 385 3.17 -10.05 -6.18
CA LEU A 385 4.57 -10.32 -6.46
C LEU A 385 5.44 -9.30 -5.71
N THR A 386 6.70 -9.62 -5.53
CA THR A 386 7.65 -8.75 -4.82
C THR A 386 8.49 -7.93 -5.81
N VAL A 387 9.04 -6.82 -5.36
CA VAL A 387 9.80 -5.87 -6.19
C VAL A 387 10.96 -6.51 -6.97
N GLY A 388 11.53 -7.59 -6.46
CA GLY A 388 12.58 -8.36 -7.14
C GLY A 388 12.09 -9.07 -8.40
N GLY A 389 10.77 -9.29 -8.54
CA GLY A 389 10.24 -10.09 -9.66
C GLY A 389 10.79 -11.53 -9.63
N LEU A 390 11.65 -11.86 -10.58
CA LEU A 390 12.38 -13.14 -10.60
C LEU A 390 13.60 -13.15 -9.67
N GLY A 391 14.18 -12.01 -9.37
CA GLY A 391 15.35 -11.84 -8.52
C GLY A 391 15.02 -11.67 -7.04
N SER A 392 16.04 -11.30 -6.27
CA SER A 392 15.92 -11.10 -4.82
C SER A 392 15.24 -9.78 -4.46
N VAL A 393 14.54 -9.76 -3.31
CA VAL A 393 14.22 -8.52 -2.62
C VAL A 393 15.42 -8.13 -1.77
N GLY A 394 16.01 -6.96 -2.04
CA GLY A 394 17.19 -6.49 -1.35
C GLY A 394 17.50 -5.05 -1.73
N GLU A 395 18.66 -4.55 -1.34
CA GLU A 395 19.08 -3.17 -1.56
C GLU A 395 19.00 -2.75 -3.04
N LYS A 396 19.44 -3.63 -3.95
CA LYS A 396 19.45 -3.34 -5.39
C LYS A 396 18.05 -3.19 -5.98
N ALA A 397 17.14 -4.11 -5.64
CA ALA A 397 15.75 -4.04 -6.07
C ALA A 397 15.01 -2.85 -5.44
N ALA A 398 15.29 -2.57 -4.17
CA ALA A 398 14.74 -1.41 -3.47
C ALA A 398 15.22 -0.09 -4.08
N ALA A 399 16.50 0.00 -4.45
CA ALA A 399 17.06 1.17 -5.13
C ALA A 399 16.46 1.35 -6.54
N ALA A 400 16.32 0.29 -7.31
CA ALA A 400 15.71 0.35 -8.65
C ALA A 400 14.25 0.85 -8.61
N LEU A 401 13.48 0.46 -7.57
CA LEU A 401 12.14 0.96 -7.33
C LEU A 401 12.14 2.44 -6.91
N ALA A 402 13.00 2.80 -5.95
CA ALA A 402 13.08 4.16 -5.39
C ALA A 402 13.58 5.19 -6.42
N ASP A 403 14.44 4.77 -7.35
CA ASP A 403 14.95 5.59 -8.45
C ASP A 403 13.99 5.63 -9.64
N PHE A 404 12.79 5.01 -9.54
CA PHE A 404 11.76 4.99 -10.58
C PHE A 404 12.24 4.49 -11.95
N ILE A 405 13.25 3.61 -12.01
CA ILE A 405 13.89 3.18 -13.28
C ILE A 405 12.85 2.66 -14.28
N LEU A 406 11.92 1.81 -13.86
CA LEU A 406 10.89 1.28 -14.74
C LEU A 406 9.82 2.33 -15.07
N VAL A 407 9.42 3.15 -14.12
CA VAL A 407 8.43 4.22 -14.34
C VAL A 407 8.94 5.20 -15.39
N ASP A 408 10.18 5.63 -15.28
CA ASP A 408 10.81 6.55 -16.25
C ASP A 408 10.93 5.90 -17.64
N MET A 409 11.29 4.62 -17.70
CA MET A 409 11.33 3.88 -18.97
C MET A 409 9.95 3.87 -19.67
N PHE A 410 8.90 3.55 -18.94
CA PHE A 410 7.53 3.57 -19.46
C PHE A 410 7.07 4.99 -19.82
N ALA A 411 7.33 5.97 -18.95
CA ALA A 411 6.94 7.36 -19.18
C ALA A 411 7.61 7.95 -20.44
N ASN A 412 8.88 7.65 -20.69
CA ASN A 412 9.59 8.10 -21.86
C ASN A 412 8.96 7.56 -23.16
N VAL A 413 8.57 6.28 -23.18
CA VAL A 413 7.89 5.70 -24.35
C VAL A 413 6.46 6.20 -24.48
N CYS A 414 5.69 6.22 -23.39
CA CYS A 414 4.30 6.66 -23.40
C CYS A 414 4.14 8.11 -23.86
N THR A 415 5.04 8.99 -23.44
CA THR A 415 5.04 10.41 -23.85
C THR A 415 5.68 10.67 -25.22
N GLY A 416 6.27 9.66 -25.84
CA GLY A 416 6.96 9.80 -27.14
C GLY A 416 8.31 10.50 -27.06
N ARG A 417 8.93 10.61 -25.87
CA ARG A 417 10.29 11.16 -25.71
C ARG A 417 11.35 10.23 -26.26
N GLU A 418 11.15 8.94 -26.11
CA GLU A 418 12.05 7.88 -26.57
C GLU A 418 11.27 6.77 -27.27
N ASP A 419 11.92 6.11 -28.23
CA ASP A 419 11.44 4.83 -28.72
C ASP A 419 11.69 3.69 -27.69
N PRO A 420 11.01 2.56 -27.78
CA PRO A 420 11.17 1.47 -26.81
C PRO A 420 12.61 1.00 -26.62
N LYS A 421 13.41 0.91 -27.68
CA LYS A 421 14.81 0.42 -27.61
C LYS A 421 15.72 1.43 -26.91
N ALA A 422 15.53 2.72 -27.19
CA ALA A 422 16.27 3.79 -26.54
C ALA A 422 15.93 3.87 -25.03
N ALA A 423 14.65 3.84 -24.68
CA ALA A 423 14.20 3.83 -23.30
C ALA A 423 14.74 2.63 -22.50
N ILE A 424 14.67 1.41 -23.08
CA ILE A 424 15.25 0.20 -22.48
C ILE A 424 16.75 0.37 -22.23
N LYS A 425 17.50 0.88 -23.20
CA LYS A 425 18.96 1.07 -23.07
C LYS A 425 19.33 2.05 -21.96
N ILE A 426 18.49 3.08 -21.72
CA ILE A 426 18.68 4.03 -20.61
C ILE A 426 18.45 3.31 -19.28
N ALA A 427 17.31 2.64 -19.14
CA ALA A 427 16.94 1.92 -17.93
C ALA A 427 17.89 0.76 -17.60
N GLU A 428 18.33 0.00 -18.61
CA GLU A 428 19.33 -1.06 -18.48
C GLU A 428 20.66 -0.55 -17.93
N ARG A 429 21.12 0.61 -18.39
CA ARG A 429 22.35 1.23 -17.85
C ARG A 429 22.20 1.64 -16.39
N GLN A 430 21.05 2.22 -16.02
CA GLN A 430 20.77 2.59 -14.64
C GLN A 430 20.70 1.35 -13.74
N ALA A 431 19.92 0.35 -14.14
CA ALA A 431 19.80 -0.92 -13.41
C ALA A 431 21.17 -1.62 -13.27
N THR A 432 21.99 -1.68 -14.34
CA THR A 432 23.31 -2.31 -14.30
C THR A 432 24.26 -1.65 -13.29
N ARG A 433 24.12 -0.35 -13.03
CA ARG A 433 24.92 0.35 -11.99
C ARG A 433 24.52 -0.09 -10.58
N LEU A 434 23.26 -0.35 -10.34
CA LEU A 434 22.75 -0.80 -9.04
C LEU A 434 23.04 -2.29 -8.79
N TYR A 435 23.02 -3.11 -9.84
CA TYR A 435 23.16 -4.57 -9.74
C TYR A 435 24.62 -5.08 -9.89
N ARG A 436 25.57 -4.17 -9.97
CA ARG A 436 27.01 -4.50 -9.94
C ARG A 436 27.50 -5.13 -8.64
#